data_26713b99ec2374a57e9eea1d5bd6ba72
#
_entry.id   26713b99ec2374a57e9eea1d5bd6ba72
#
_cell.length_a   1.000
_cell.length_b   1.000
_cell.length_c   1.000
_cell.angle_alpha   90.00
_cell.angle_beta   90.00
_cell.angle_gamma   90.00
#
_symmetry.space_group_name_H-M   'P 1'
#
loop_
_entity.id
_entity.type
_entity.pdbx_description
1 polymer ?
#
loop_
_entity_poly.entity_id
_entity_poly.type
_entity_poly.pdbx_seq_one_letter_code
_entity_poly.pdbx_strand_id
1 'polypeptide(L)'
;MASHNIQTKRDFVKVLQYKAEGDTVSTPANYAAAVTSPTFIAVGKVTDINLQPDIQHSDTDVLGNEDVIDAIKTMENYTFSISFEMTSTTLINYAFSPSGGGAGSIDESLTMMFSEYLNGVENYTAMYGCRPTSCTVNLDRGIWTANMTFICKQITLPSATSPWASSSPTYVAEVSAATLTHTDSGADPFLWNSVAYPESKFSSTVTRGMAIQAVNGSSQILYCKASTRRVDFSVDCFVKAVTLETDFLAKTERTVGYSISTSPNKDFAFVDCVITSYSRQKTASNADGFRESITARAGSVTIT
;
A
#
# COMPACT_ATOMS: atom_id res chain seq x y z
N MET A 1 -40.83 27.07 19.37
CA MET A 1 -40.40 26.03 18.41
C MET A 1 -38.90 26.10 18.33
N ALA A 2 -38.21 25.16 18.94
CA ALA A 2 -36.75 25.08 18.87
C ALA A 2 -36.37 24.54 17.47
N SER A 3 -35.63 25.35 16.71
CA SER A 3 -35.09 24.89 15.46
C SER A 3 -34.08 23.77 15.76
N HIS A 4 -34.40 22.54 15.40
CA HIS A 4 -33.45 21.45 15.38
C HIS A 4 -32.42 21.73 14.30
N ASN A 5 -31.33 22.34 14.71
CA ASN A 5 -30.16 22.42 13.87
C ASN A 5 -29.49 21.04 13.88
N ILE A 6 -30.04 20.10 13.08
CA ILE A 6 -29.40 18.82 12.80
C ILE A 6 -28.24 19.09 11.82
N GLN A 7 -27.20 19.72 12.31
CA GLN A 7 -25.88 19.47 11.76
C GLN A 7 -25.43 18.15 12.33
N THR A 8 -25.93 17.07 11.75
CA THR A 8 -25.29 15.78 11.87
C THR A 8 -23.88 15.95 11.31
N LYS A 9 -22.89 16.10 12.20
CA LYS A 9 -21.50 15.86 11.81
C LYS A 9 -21.51 14.46 11.24
N ARG A 10 -21.32 14.35 9.93
CA ARG A 10 -21.24 13.05 9.25
C ARG A 10 -20.08 12.29 9.87
N ASP A 11 -20.32 11.02 10.20
CA ASP A 11 -19.25 10.12 10.58
C ASP A 11 -18.23 10.07 9.44
N PHE A 12 -16.98 10.37 9.70
CA PHE A 12 -15.92 10.41 8.70
C PHE A 12 -14.56 10.14 9.34
N VAL A 13 -13.67 9.55 8.55
CA VAL A 13 -12.27 9.42 8.91
C VAL A 13 -11.59 10.77 8.71
N LYS A 14 -10.97 11.29 9.75
CA LYS A 14 -10.32 12.59 9.74
C LYS A 14 -8.93 12.53 9.12
N VAL A 15 -8.07 11.66 9.63
CA VAL A 15 -6.70 11.47 9.17
C VAL A 15 -6.26 10.05 9.42
N LEU A 16 -5.63 9.43 8.42
CA LEU A 16 -4.83 8.24 8.58
C LEU A 16 -3.35 8.64 8.60
N GLN A 17 -2.64 8.16 9.60
CA GLN A 17 -1.24 8.49 9.82
C GLN A 17 -0.45 7.26 10.25
N TYR A 18 0.86 7.26 10.05
CA TYR A 18 1.73 6.15 10.37
C TYR A 18 3.03 6.59 10.99
N LYS A 19 3.67 5.66 11.68
CA LYS A 19 5.01 5.77 12.23
C LYS A 19 5.73 4.44 12.07
N ALA A 20 6.98 4.48 11.61
CA ALA A 20 7.86 3.32 11.61
C ALA A 20 8.18 2.88 13.04
N GLU A 21 8.15 1.57 13.30
CA GLU A 21 8.38 1.00 14.63
C GLU A 21 9.86 0.83 14.94
N GLY A 22 10.74 0.97 13.92
CA GLY A 22 12.19 0.83 14.07
C GLY A 22 12.66 -0.61 14.28
N ASP A 23 11.75 -1.58 14.09
CA ASP A 23 12.15 -2.98 14.11
C ASP A 23 12.88 -3.33 12.81
N THR A 24 14.11 -3.70 12.92
CA THR A 24 14.81 -4.39 11.85
C THR A 24 14.62 -5.89 12.03
N VAL A 25 14.34 -6.59 10.96
CA VAL A 25 13.92 -8.01 10.83
C VAL A 25 14.68 -9.02 11.68
N SER A 26 15.73 -8.61 12.38
CA SER A 26 16.66 -9.54 12.99
C SER A 26 16.11 -10.30 14.19
N THR A 27 15.07 -9.80 14.86
CA THR A 27 14.54 -10.49 16.04
C THR A 27 13.01 -10.37 16.15
N PRO A 28 12.29 -11.49 16.37
CA PRO A 28 10.85 -11.48 16.65
C PRO A 28 10.46 -10.62 17.85
N ALA A 29 11.38 -10.39 18.77
CA ALA A 29 11.16 -9.64 20.00
C ALA A 29 10.83 -8.15 19.75
N ASN A 30 11.26 -7.58 18.63
CA ASN A 30 11.06 -6.17 18.31
C ASN A 30 9.88 -5.93 17.38
N TYR A 31 9.23 -6.98 16.88
CA TYR A 31 8.08 -6.85 16.00
C TYR A 31 6.88 -6.27 16.75
N ALA A 32 6.34 -5.17 16.24
CA ALA A 32 5.31 -4.37 16.88
C ALA A 32 5.72 -3.86 18.27
N ALA A 33 6.97 -3.45 18.40
CA ALA A 33 7.45 -2.78 19.61
C ALA A 33 6.64 -1.50 19.84
N ALA A 34 6.26 -1.25 21.10
CA ALA A 34 5.49 -0.07 21.43
C ALA A 34 6.29 1.20 21.11
N VAL A 35 5.77 2.02 20.23
CA VAL A 35 6.35 3.33 19.91
C VAL A 35 5.97 4.28 21.04
N THR A 36 6.96 4.84 21.74
CA THR A 36 6.76 5.85 22.76
C THR A 36 6.88 7.25 22.13
N SER A 37 5.97 8.16 22.46
CA SER A 37 5.95 9.54 21.96
C SER A 37 6.11 9.64 20.42
N PRO A 38 5.24 8.99 19.63
CA PRO A 38 5.40 8.94 18.19
C PRO A 38 5.21 10.31 17.53
N THR A 39 6.05 10.61 16.53
CA THR A 39 5.77 11.66 15.55
C THR A 39 5.21 10.99 14.32
N PHE A 40 3.92 11.17 14.08
CA PHE A 40 3.21 10.55 12.98
C PHE A 40 3.39 11.32 11.66
N ILE A 41 3.30 10.59 10.55
CA ILE A 41 3.34 11.10 9.18
C ILE A 41 2.01 10.75 8.52
N ALA A 42 1.42 11.69 7.79
CA ALA A 42 0.18 11.44 7.04
C ALA A 42 0.43 10.44 5.92
N VAL A 43 -0.55 9.54 5.70
CA VAL A 43 -0.52 8.57 4.59
C VAL A 43 -0.67 9.29 3.23
N GLY A 44 -1.49 10.30 3.17
CA GLY A 44 -1.92 11.00 1.97
C GLY A 44 -3.39 11.37 2.10
N LYS A 45 -4.04 11.71 1.00
CA LYS A 45 -5.49 11.98 1.02
C LYS A 45 -6.24 10.67 0.86
N VAL A 46 -6.62 10.09 1.98
CA VAL A 46 -7.29 8.79 2.03
C VAL A 46 -8.71 8.90 1.46
N THR A 47 -9.03 7.99 0.54
CA THR A 47 -10.34 7.89 -0.12
C THR A 47 -11.14 6.71 0.37
N ASP A 48 -10.48 5.64 0.81
CA ASP A 48 -11.13 4.44 1.34
C ASP A 48 -10.26 3.74 2.38
N ILE A 49 -10.91 3.16 3.39
CA ILE A 49 -10.31 2.34 4.44
C ILE A 49 -11.17 1.11 4.65
N ASN A 50 -10.56 -0.06 4.58
CA ASN A 50 -11.22 -1.31 4.89
C ASN A 50 -10.40 -2.10 5.89
N LEU A 51 -11.01 -2.42 7.02
CA LEU A 51 -10.43 -3.20 8.10
C LEU A 51 -11.18 -4.53 8.22
N GLN A 52 -10.46 -5.63 8.04
CA GLN A 52 -11.02 -6.98 8.09
C GLN A 52 -10.32 -7.79 9.19
N PRO A 53 -10.98 -8.05 10.33
CA PRO A 53 -10.50 -9.04 11.27
C PRO A 53 -10.75 -10.44 10.70
N ASP A 54 -9.72 -11.26 10.70
CA ASP A 54 -9.80 -12.70 10.42
C ASP A 54 -9.45 -13.45 11.70
N ILE A 55 -10.50 -13.81 12.45
CA ILE A 55 -10.37 -14.51 13.72
C ILE A 55 -10.76 -15.96 13.48
N GLN A 56 -9.77 -16.84 13.55
CA GLN A 56 -9.98 -18.26 13.39
C GLN A 56 -10.39 -18.91 14.72
N HIS A 57 -11.41 -19.73 14.66
CA HIS A 57 -11.90 -20.53 15.78
C HIS A 57 -11.73 -22.00 15.45
N SER A 58 -11.46 -22.81 16.47
CA SER A 58 -11.52 -24.26 16.40
C SER A 58 -12.68 -24.72 17.29
N ASP A 59 -13.62 -25.39 16.68
CA ASP A 59 -14.75 -25.96 17.39
C ASP A 59 -14.32 -27.26 18.07
N THR A 60 -14.80 -27.47 19.29
CA THR A 60 -14.53 -28.68 20.05
C THR A 60 -15.80 -29.52 20.11
N ASP A 61 -15.81 -30.61 19.35
CA ASP A 61 -16.87 -31.62 19.42
C ASP A 61 -16.57 -32.60 20.53
N VAL A 62 -17.53 -32.82 21.41
CA VAL A 62 -17.45 -33.85 22.47
C VAL A 62 -18.32 -35.03 22.10
N LEU A 63 -17.74 -36.23 22.15
CA LEU A 63 -18.44 -37.47 21.83
C LEU A 63 -19.69 -37.64 22.71
N GLY A 64 -20.86 -37.75 22.09
CA GLY A 64 -22.14 -37.90 22.80
C GLY A 64 -22.90 -36.59 23.05
N ASN A 65 -22.43 -35.47 22.54
CA ASN A 65 -23.14 -34.21 22.51
C ASN A 65 -23.40 -33.77 21.06
N GLU A 66 -24.65 -33.39 20.76
CA GLU A 66 -25.03 -32.92 19.42
C GLU A 66 -24.67 -31.45 19.18
N ASP A 67 -24.34 -30.73 20.25
CA ASP A 67 -23.97 -29.30 20.17
C ASP A 67 -22.48 -29.09 20.32
N VAL A 68 -21.94 -28.12 19.57
CA VAL A 68 -20.58 -27.61 19.75
C VAL A 68 -20.48 -26.98 21.14
N ILE A 69 -19.60 -27.52 21.99
CA ILE A 69 -19.51 -27.09 23.38
C ILE A 69 -18.66 -25.85 23.55
N ASP A 70 -17.62 -25.69 22.73
CA ASP A 70 -16.69 -24.56 22.87
C ASP A 70 -16.07 -24.19 21.52
N ALA A 71 -15.95 -22.90 21.26
CA ALA A 71 -15.25 -22.34 20.12
C ALA A 71 -13.96 -21.63 20.60
N ILE A 72 -12.84 -22.34 20.49
CA ILE A 72 -11.55 -21.82 20.94
C ILE A 72 -10.96 -20.95 19.84
N LYS A 73 -10.64 -19.71 20.17
CA LYS A 73 -9.91 -18.79 19.30
C LYS A 73 -8.48 -19.29 19.09
N THR A 74 -8.14 -19.63 17.85
CA THR A 74 -6.84 -20.23 17.50
C THR A 74 -5.86 -19.23 16.94
N MET A 75 -6.29 -18.31 16.08
CA MET A 75 -5.44 -17.29 15.47
C MET A 75 -6.21 -16.01 15.17
N GLU A 76 -5.55 -14.89 15.39
CA GLU A 76 -6.05 -13.57 15.02
C GLU A 76 -5.14 -12.97 13.94
N ASN A 77 -5.71 -12.73 12.79
CA ASN A 77 -5.11 -11.95 11.72
C ASN A 77 -5.94 -10.71 11.49
N TYR A 78 -5.29 -9.62 11.25
CA TYR A 78 -5.96 -8.38 10.88
C TYR A 78 -5.44 -7.92 9.53
N THR A 79 -6.32 -7.86 8.55
CA THR A 79 -6.01 -7.30 7.24
C THR A 79 -6.60 -5.90 7.15
N PHE A 80 -5.79 -4.98 6.69
CA PHE A 80 -6.17 -3.58 6.57
C PHE A 80 -5.79 -3.09 5.17
N SER A 81 -6.74 -2.54 4.45
CA SER A 81 -6.49 -1.97 3.12
C SER A 81 -6.92 -0.50 3.05
N ILE A 82 -6.16 0.27 2.31
CA ILE A 82 -6.34 1.70 2.13
C ILE A 82 -6.20 2.09 0.67
N SER A 83 -7.01 3.05 0.26
CA SER A 83 -6.85 3.74 -1.01
C SER A 83 -6.62 5.23 -0.74
N PHE A 84 -5.69 5.85 -1.42
CA PHE A 84 -5.34 7.25 -1.18
C PHE A 84 -4.73 7.93 -2.41
N GLU A 85 -4.92 9.24 -2.51
CA GLU A 85 -4.13 10.08 -3.40
C GLU A 85 -2.76 10.32 -2.77
N MET A 86 -1.72 10.08 -3.53
CA MET A 86 -0.35 10.20 -3.03
C MET A 86 0.05 11.66 -2.86
N THR A 87 0.62 11.98 -1.71
CA THR A 87 1.29 13.26 -1.45
C THR A 87 2.80 13.11 -1.29
N SER A 88 3.26 11.87 -1.15
CA SER A 88 4.68 11.48 -1.12
C SER A 88 4.82 10.02 -1.52
N THR A 89 6.06 9.61 -1.82
CA THR A 89 6.40 8.20 -2.11
C THR A 89 6.83 7.42 -0.88
N THR A 90 6.92 8.06 0.30
CA THR A 90 7.53 7.47 1.49
C THR A 90 6.82 6.19 1.94
N LEU A 91 5.48 6.20 1.99
CA LEU A 91 4.74 5.02 2.45
C LEU A 91 4.85 3.86 1.46
N ILE A 92 4.76 4.13 0.15
CA ILE A 92 4.84 3.06 -0.86
C ILE A 92 6.23 2.42 -0.91
N ASN A 93 7.29 3.11 -0.47
CA ASN A 93 8.63 2.53 -0.36
C ASN A 93 8.67 1.30 0.54
N TYR A 94 7.86 1.23 1.60
CA TYR A 94 7.76 0.04 2.45
C TYR A 94 7.30 -1.19 1.68
N ALA A 95 6.50 -1.03 0.64
CA ALA A 95 6.08 -2.13 -0.22
C ALA A 95 7.06 -2.42 -1.37
N PHE A 96 7.60 -1.38 -2.00
CA PHE A 96 8.44 -1.51 -3.19
C PHE A 96 9.91 -1.82 -2.88
N SER A 97 10.44 -1.48 -1.70
CA SER A 97 11.84 -1.74 -1.36
C SER A 97 12.14 -3.24 -1.22
N PRO A 98 13.39 -3.66 -1.48
CA PRO A 98 13.80 -5.05 -1.29
C PRO A 98 13.86 -5.42 0.20
N SER A 99 13.78 -6.73 0.50
CA SER A 99 14.05 -7.26 1.83
C SER A 99 15.53 -7.04 2.19
N GLY A 100 15.82 -6.77 3.46
CA GLY A 100 17.18 -6.47 3.94
C GLY A 100 17.59 -5.01 3.79
N GLY A 101 16.68 -4.13 3.38
CA GLY A 101 16.95 -2.72 3.11
C GLY A 101 17.09 -1.81 4.33
N GLY A 102 16.81 -2.28 5.55
CA GLY A 102 16.85 -1.45 6.77
C GLY A 102 15.63 -0.53 6.95
N ALA A 103 15.84 0.62 7.58
CA ALA A 103 14.78 1.59 7.86
C ALA A 103 14.09 2.10 6.58
N GLY A 104 12.76 2.18 6.60
CA GLY A 104 11.96 2.57 5.44
C GLY A 104 11.76 1.45 4.42
N SER A 105 12.18 0.22 4.72
CA SER A 105 12.01 -0.94 3.86
C SER A 105 10.84 -1.83 4.33
N ILE A 106 10.52 -2.85 3.52
CA ILE A 106 9.52 -3.87 3.87
C ILE A 106 9.82 -4.60 5.19
N ASP A 107 11.07 -4.58 5.61
CA ASP A 107 11.51 -5.27 6.82
C ASP A 107 11.17 -4.51 8.10
N GLU A 108 10.80 -3.25 8.00
CA GLU A 108 10.35 -2.43 9.10
C GLU A 108 8.81 -2.47 9.19
N SER A 109 8.27 -2.75 10.38
CA SER A 109 6.83 -2.67 10.61
C SER A 109 6.39 -1.25 10.93
N LEU A 110 5.11 -1.01 10.75
CA LEU A 110 4.48 0.29 10.93
C LEU A 110 3.42 0.23 12.03
N THR A 111 3.41 1.24 12.86
CA THR A 111 2.22 1.59 13.64
C THR A 111 1.38 2.56 12.81
N MET A 112 0.13 2.21 12.58
CA MET A 112 -0.82 3.05 11.86
C MET A 112 -1.95 3.46 12.80
N MET A 113 -2.47 4.66 12.62
CA MET A 113 -3.58 5.16 13.41
C MET A 113 -4.50 6.01 12.53
N PHE A 114 -5.77 5.82 12.67
CA PHE A 114 -6.75 6.76 12.15
C PHE A 114 -7.64 7.29 13.28
N SER A 115 -8.06 8.53 13.12
CA SER A 115 -9.11 9.13 13.93
C SER A 115 -10.38 9.25 13.09
N GLU A 116 -11.50 8.94 13.73
CA GLU A 116 -12.82 8.99 13.12
C GLU A 116 -13.81 9.70 14.05
N TYR A 117 -14.76 10.40 13.48
CA TYR A 117 -15.86 10.96 14.23
C TYR A 117 -17.05 9.98 14.20
N LEU A 118 -17.40 9.46 15.37
CA LEU A 118 -18.58 8.62 15.56
C LEU A 118 -19.52 9.33 16.53
N ASN A 119 -20.74 9.58 16.11
CA ASN A 119 -21.75 10.28 16.92
C ASN A 119 -21.24 11.63 17.51
N GLY A 120 -20.39 12.33 16.79
CA GLY A 120 -19.84 13.62 17.25
C GLY A 120 -18.67 13.51 18.22
N VAL A 121 -18.19 12.32 18.51
CA VAL A 121 -17.01 12.06 19.35
C VAL A 121 -15.87 11.58 18.46
N GLU A 122 -14.67 12.15 18.64
CA GLU A 122 -13.47 11.66 17.97
C GLU A 122 -12.98 10.40 18.66
N ASN A 123 -12.83 9.33 17.89
CA ASN A 123 -12.31 8.04 18.33
C ASN A 123 -11.03 7.72 17.57
N TYR A 124 -10.17 6.96 18.21
CA TYR A 124 -8.86 6.56 17.70
C TYR A 124 -8.81 5.04 17.58
N THR A 125 -8.42 4.56 16.41
CA THR A 125 -8.10 3.14 16.17
C THR A 125 -6.63 3.06 15.80
N ALA A 126 -5.88 2.25 16.53
CA ALA A 126 -4.47 2.02 16.27
C ALA A 126 -4.20 0.57 15.87
N MET A 127 -3.30 0.41 14.91
CA MET A 127 -2.87 -0.86 14.36
C MET A 127 -1.35 -0.97 14.50
N TYR A 128 -0.89 -2.08 15.04
CA TYR A 128 0.52 -2.32 15.34
C TYR A 128 1.07 -3.46 14.50
N GLY A 129 2.36 -3.40 14.20
CA GLY A 129 3.04 -4.42 13.43
C GLY A 129 2.50 -4.53 12.00
N CYS A 130 2.09 -3.42 11.40
CA CYS A 130 1.55 -3.40 10.05
C CYS A 130 2.68 -3.60 9.04
N ARG A 131 2.54 -4.59 8.16
CA ARG A 131 3.44 -4.83 7.02
C ARG A 131 2.66 -4.91 5.73
N PRO A 132 3.09 -4.20 4.66
CA PRO A 132 2.38 -4.24 3.39
C PRO A 132 2.52 -5.60 2.71
N THR A 133 1.40 -6.18 2.33
CA THR A 133 1.32 -7.42 1.54
C THR A 133 1.19 -7.14 0.06
N SER A 134 0.56 -6.03 -0.29
CA SER A 134 0.48 -5.55 -1.66
C SER A 134 0.41 -4.03 -1.73
N CYS A 135 0.89 -3.49 -2.83
CA CYS A 135 0.72 -2.09 -3.17
C CYS A 135 0.53 -1.96 -4.67
N THR A 136 -0.54 -1.29 -5.08
CA THR A 136 -0.79 -0.91 -6.46
C THR A 136 -0.76 0.60 -6.56
N VAL A 137 0.09 1.11 -7.43
CA VAL A 137 0.20 2.54 -7.74
C VAL A 137 -0.32 2.76 -9.14
N ASN A 138 -1.21 3.73 -9.30
CA ASN A 138 -1.82 4.06 -10.57
C ASN A 138 -1.65 5.56 -10.87
N LEU A 139 -1.45 5.84 -12.14
CA LEU A 139 -1.60 7.18 -12.69
C LEU A 139 -2.92 7.23 -13.47
N ASP A 140 -3.85 8.03 -13.00
CA ASP A 140 -5.10 8.31 -13.71
C ASP A 140 -5.31 9.82 -13.83
N ARG A 141 -5.48 10.29 -15.06
CA ARG A 141 -5.73 11.72 -15.38
C ARG A 141 -4.71 12.66 -14.73
N GLY A 142 -3.47 12.25 -14.68
CA GLY A 142 -2.38 13.05 -14.10
C GLY A 142 -2.31 13.05 -12.57
N ILE A 143 -3.11 12.23 -11.89
CA ILE A 143 -3.10 12.10 -10.42
C ILE A 143 -2.56 10.74 -10.04
N TRP A 144 -1.61 10.72 -9.12
CA TRP A 144 -1.08 9.50 -8.53
C TRP A 144 -1.96 9.02 -7.39
N THR A 145 -2.43 7.79 -7.51
CA THR A 145 -3.19 7.09 -6.46
C THR A 145 -2.48 5.80 -6.08
N ALA A 146 -2.67 5.39 -4.85
CA ALA A 146 -2.17 4.10 -4.37
C ALA A 146 -3.26 3.35 -3.61
N ASN A 147 -3.24 2.03 -3.77
CA ASN A 147 -3.99 1.10 -2.95
C ASN A 147 -3.00 0.17 -2.27
N MET A 148 -3.04 0.08 -0.95
CA MET A 148 -2.15 -0.77 -0.16
C MET A 148 -2.93 -1.67 0.76
N THR A 149 -2.49 -2.92 0.86
CA THR A 149 -3.02 -3.89 1.82
C THR A 149 -1.91 -4.25 2.80
N PHE A 150 -2.28 -4.29 4.07
CA PHE A 150 -1.38 -4.62 5.18
C PHE A 150 -1.90 -5.82 5.94
N ILE A 151 -0.98 -6.57 6.51
CA ILE A 151 -1.25 -7.47 7.62
C ILE A 151 -0.77 -6.79 8.90
N CYS A 152 -1.58 -6.85 9.95
CA CYS A 152 -1.28 -6.22 11.23
C CYS A 152 -1.28 -7.29 12.33
N LYS A 153 -0.40 -7.12 13.32
CA LYS A 153 -0.32 -8.01 14.48
C LYS A 153 -1.48 -7.78 15.45
N GLN A 154 -1.83 -6.54 15.68
CA GLN A 154 -2.82 -6.15 16.68
C GLN A 154 -3.56 -4.89 16.26
N ILE A 155 -4.83 -4.82 16.65
CA ILE A 155 -5.67 -3.63 16.50
C ILE A 155 -6.26 -3.27 17.85
N THR A 156 -6.32 -1.98 18.16
CA THR A 156 -7.08 -1.49 19.30
C THR A 156 -8.52 -1.23 18.89
N LEU A 157 -9.45 -1.46 19.78
CA LEU A 157 -10.83 -1.03 19.59
C LEU A 157 -10.89 0.51 19.55
N PRO A 158 -11.86 1.09 18.81
CA PRO A 158 -12.08 2.53 18.79
C PRO A 158 -12.26 3.08 20.20
N SER A 159 -11.53 4.13 20.54
CA SER A 159 -11.57 4.75 21.86
C SER A 159 -11.49 6.26 21.75
N ALA A 160 -12.26 6.98 22.55
CA ALA A 160 -12.18 8.43 22.66
C ALA A 160 -10.84 8.91 23.23
N THR A 161 -10.06 8.01 23.84
CA THR A 161 -8.72 8.30 24.34
C THR A 161 -7.69 7.66 23.43
N SER A 162 -6.78 8.46 22.88
CA SER A 162 -5.67 7.93 22.08
C SER A 162 -4.78 6.99 22.91
N PRO A 163 -4.28 5.88 22.33
CA PRO A 163 -3.34 4.97 23.00
C PRO A 163 -2.07 5.67 23.52
N TRP A 164 -1.73 6.83 22.96
CA TRP A 164 -0.54 7.62 23.33
C TRP A 164 -0.88 8.89 24.13
N ALA A 165 -2.09 9.03 24.67
CA ALA A 165 -2.49 10.25 25.39
C ALA A 165 -1.59 10.59 26.59
N SER A 166 -0.96 9.59 27.21
CA SER A 166 -0.02 9.77 28.33
C SER A 166 1.40 10.12 27.92
N SER A 167 1.73 9.99 26.65
CA SER A 167 3.03 10.35 26.06
C SER A 167 2.82 11.57 25.17
N SER A 168 3.81 12.39 24.92
CA SER A 168 3.66 13.62 24.12
C SER A 168 3.73 13.29 22.59
N PRO A 169 2.70 12.66 21.99
CA PRO A 169 2.71 12.33 20.58
C PRO A 169 2.51 13.57 19.72
N THR A 170 3.11 13.55 18.53
CA THR A 170 2.82 14.57 17.52
C THR A 170 1.90 13.96 16.47
N TYR A 171 0.67 14.42 16.42
CA TYR A 171 -0.33 13.99 15.44
C TYR A 171 -0.37 14.92 14.24
N VAL A 172 -0.71 14.34 13.08
CA VAL A 172 -1.07 15.13 11.91
C VAL A 172 -2.53 15.56 12.06
N ALA A 173 -2.77 16.83 12.08
CA ALA A 173 -4.13 17.37 12.24
C ALA A 173 -4.94 17.25 10.93
N GLU A 174 -4.30 17.49 9.81
CA GLU A 174 -4.91 17.48 8.47
C GLU A 174 -3.85 17.26 7.41
N VAL A 175 -4.22 16.65 6.27
CA VAL A 175 -3.32 16.48 5.13
C VAL A 175 -3.30 17.77 4.32
N SER A 176 -2.28 18.59 4.54
CA SER A 176 -2.07 19.87 3.85
C SER A 176 -1.19 19.76 2.60
N ALA A 177 -0.45 18.63 2.44
CA ALA A 177 0.42 18.44 1.30
C ALA A 177 -0.36 18.32 -0.01
N ALA A 178 0.18 18.89 -1.09
CA ALA A 178 -0.38 18.76 -2.42
C ALA A 178 -0.31 17.31 -2.90
N THR A 179 -1.33 16.86 -3.61
CA THR A 179 -1.33 15.56 -4.30
C THR A 179 -0.21 15.54 -5.33
N LEU A 180 0.50 14.43 -5.43
CA LEU A 180 1.47 14.22 -6.50
C LEU A 180 0.73 14.17 -7.82
N THR A 181 1.11 15.05 -8.72
CA THR A 181 0.59 15.12 -10.07
C THR A 181 1.69 14.82 -11.05
N HIS A 182 1.33 14.08 -12.08
CA HIS A 182 2.19 13.94 -13.23
C HIS A 182 2.14 15.28 -14.00
N THR A 183 3.21 16.02 -13.98
CA THR A 183 3.38 17.19 -14.83
C THR A 183 4.04 16.74 -16.12
N ASP A 184 3.27 16.81 -17.19
CA ASP A 184 3.80 16.68 -18.55
C ASP A 184 4.76 17.84 -18.83
N SER A 185 6.02 17.67 -18.38
CA SER A 185 7.07 18.65 -18.61
C SER A 185 7.69 18.52 -20.00
N GLY A 186 7.02 17.83 -20.93
CA GLY A 186 7.51 17.58 -22.29
C GLY A 186 8.56 16.49 -22.41
N ALA A 187 8.93 15.84 -21.29
CA ALA A 187 9.74 14.64 -21.29
C ALA A 187 8.79 13.43 -21.12
N ASP A 188 8.81 12.52 -22.07
CA ASP A 188 8.05 11.27 -22.00
C ASP A 188 8.43 10.52 -20.70
N PRO A 189 7.53 10.33 -19.74
CA PRO A 189 7.87 9.80 -18.42
C PRO A 189 8.14 8.29 -18.42
N PHE A 190 7.67 7.58 -19.45
CA PHE A 190 7.89 6.14 -19.61
C PHE A 190 9.09 5.88 -20.53
N LEU A 191 10.13 5.29 -19.98
CA LEU A 191 11.35 4.91 -20.67
C LEU A 191 11.47 3.40 -20.76
N TRP A 192 11.33 2.83 -21.95
CA TRP A 192 11.66 1.44 -22.21
C TRP A 192 13.05 1.34 -22.84
N ASN A 193 14.02 0.75 -22.13
CA ASN A 193 15.42 0.69 -22.57
C ASN A 193 15.95 2.03 -23.06
N SER A 194 15.71 3.10 -22.28
CA SER A 194 16.09 4.50 -22.58
C SER A 194 15.38 5.13 -23.79
N VAL A 195 14.41 4.45 -24.39
CA VAL A 195 13.52 5.01 -25.41
C VAL A 195 12.27 5.54 -24.73
N ALA A 196 12.00 6.82 -24.89
CA ALA A 196 10.82 7.46 -24.34
C ALA A 196 9.55 7.17 -25.16
N TYR A 197 8.47 6.83 -24.49
CA TYR A 197 7.15 6.57 -25.07
C TYR A 197 6.12 7.51 -24.45
N PRO A 198 5.34 8.23 -25.25
CA PRO A 198 4.18 8.93 -24.74
C PRO A 198 3.15 7.93 -24.21
N GLU A 199 2.72 8.15 -22.97
CA GLU A 199 1.79 7.23 -22.32
C GLU A 199 0.43 7.87 -22.08
N SER A 200 -0.57 7.03 -21.81
CA SER A 200 -1.89 7.44 -21.38
C SER A 200 -2.27 6.91 -20.00
N LYS A 201 -1.68 5.78 -19.60
CA LYS A 201 -1.94 5.13 -18.32
C LYS A 201 -0.71 4.38 -17.85
N PHE A 202 -0.54 4.35 -16.55
CA PHE A 202 0.45 3.54 -15.88
C PHE A 202 -0.14 2.88 -14.64
N SER A 203 0.19 1.63 -14.40
CA SER A 203 -0.11 0.93 -13.16
C SER A 203 1.05 0.02 -12.79
N SER A 204 1.47 0.05 -11.54
CA SER A 204 2.47 -0.88 -11.02
C SER A 204 1.97 -1.54 -9.75
N THR A 205 2.08 -2.85 -9.67
CA THR A 205 1.67 -3.65 -8.52
C THR A 205 2.84 -4.44 -7.99
N VAL A 206 3.09 -4.30 -6.70
CA VAL A 206 3.96 -5.20 -5.95
C VAL A 206 3.11 -6.08 -5.06
N THR A 207 3.39 -7.38 -5.08
CA THR A 207 2.78 -8.38 -4.20
C THR A 207 3.86 -9.05 -3.39
N ARG A 208 3.61 -9.24 -2.10
CA ARG A 208 4.53 -9.86 -1.15
C ARG A 208 3.91 -11.10 -0.53
N GLY A 209 4.63 -12.22 -0.59
CA GLY A 209 4.36 -13.33 0.30
C GLY A 209 4.76 -12.95 1.73
N MET A 210 3.94 -13.31 2.70
CA MET A 210 4.25 -13.11 4.11
C MET A 210 4.34 -14.46 4.83
N ALA A 211 5.46 -14.71 5.49
CA ALA A 211 5.61 -15.83 6.40
C ALA A 211 5.18 -15.36 7.79
N ILE A 212 4.10 -15.95 8.29
CA ILE A 212 3.51 -15.63 9.58
C ILE A 212 3.91 -16.74 10.57
N GLN A 213 4.39 -16.37 11.75
CA GLN A 213 4.65 -17.27 12.84
C GLN A 213 3.72 -16.96 14.01
N ALA A 214 2.97 -17.95 14.45
CA ALA A 214 2.19 -17.91 15.67
C ALA A 214 2.91 -18.65 16.79
N VAL A 215 2.63 -18.33 18.04
CA VAL A 215 3.13 -19.03 19.21
C VAL A 215 2.08 -20.01 19.70
N ASN A 216 2.50 -21.24 20.06
CA ASN A 216 1.62 -22.16 20.74
C ASN A 216 1.07 -21.54 22.03
N GLY A 217 -0.25 -21.51 22.17
CA GLY A 217 -0.91 -20.93 23.34
C GLY A 217 -1.19 -19.42 23.25
N SER A 218 -0.92 -18.78 22.10
CA SER A 218 -1.31 -17.40 21.82
C SER A 218 -2.07 -17.30 20.50
N SER A 219 -3.19 -16.58 20.49
CA SER A 219 -3.90 -16.29 19.25
C SER A 219 -3.24 -15.20 18.40
N GLN A 220 -2.25 -14.49 18.94
CA GLN A 220 -1.61 -13.37 18.25
C GLN A 220 -0.44 -13.81 17.37
N ILE A 221 -0.22 -13.10 16.28
CA ILE A 221 0.98 -13.24 15.45
C ILE A 221 2.19 -12.84 16.27
N LEU A 222 3.16 -13.78 16.42
CA LEU A 222 4.44 -13.48 17.04
C LEU A 222 5.32 -12.66 16.13
N TYR A 223 5.34 -13.02 14.85
CA TYR A 223 6.25 -12.47 13.87
C TYR A 223 5.70 -12.61 12.46
N CYS A 224 5.90 -11.60 11.63
CA CYS A 224 5.58 -11.60 10.23
C CYS A 224 6.81 -11.17 9.42
N LYS A 225 7.26 -12.00 8.50
CA LYS A 225 8.40 -11.71 7.63
C LYS A 225 7.99 -11.70 6.17
N ALA A 226 8.43 -10.68 5.43
CA ALA A 226 8.29 -10.67 3.99
C ALA A 226 9.14 -11.79 3.36
N SER A 227 8.55 -12.54 2.43
CA SER A 227 9.23 -13.62 1.71
C SER A 227 9.45 -13.23 0.26
N THR A 228 8.64 -13.76 -0.64
CA THR A 228 8.75 -13.50 -2.07
C THR A 228 8.20 -12.13 -2.45
N ARG A 229 8.82 -11.51 -3.44
CA ARG A 229 8.34 -10.27 -4.06
C ARG A 229 8.06 -10.53 -5.53
N ARG A 230 6.89 -10.11 -5.97
CA ARG A 230 6.54 -10.06 -7.38
C ARG A 230 6.19 -8.63 -7.74
N VAL A 231 6.78 -8.14 -8.80
CA VAL A 231 6.53 -6.81 -9.33
C VAL A 231 6.04 -6.93 -10.76
N ASP A 232 4.83 -6.49 -11.00
CA ASP A 232 4.25 -6.40 -12.33
C ASP A 232 3.88 -4.93 -12.60
N PHE A 233 3.96 -4.49 -13.84
CA PHE A 233 3.45 -3.18 -14.25
C PHE A 233 2.80 -3.26 -15.62
N SER A 234 1.90 -2.33 -15.89
CA SER A 234 1.24 -2.16 -17.17
C SER A 234 1.28 -0.72 -17.62
N VAL A 235 1.42 -0.52 -18.91
CA VAL A 235 1.46 0.79 -19.55
C VAL A 235 0.64 0.76 -20.83
N ASP A 236 -0.19 1.78 -20.99
CA ASP A 236 -0.82 2.10 -22.27
C ASP A 236 -0.07 3.29 -22.88
N CYS A 237 0.53 3.10 -24.02
CA CYS A 237 1.34 4.12 -24.68
C CYS A 237 0.99 4.25 -26.17
N PHE A 238 1.41 5.38 -26.76
CA PHE A 238 1.34 5.56 -28.20
C PHE A 238 2.50 4.86 -28.89
N VAL A 239 2.21 4.26 -30.03
CA VAL A 239 3.24 3.57 -30.83
C VAL A 239 4.28 4.58 -31.31
N LYS A 240 5.53 4.38 -30.91
CA LYS A 240 6.67 5.18 -31.37
C LYS A 240 7.65 4.36 -32.20
N ALA A 241 7.80 3.08 -31.84
CA ALA A 241 8.73 2.16 -32.50
C ALA A 241 8.21 0.73 -32.35
N VAL A 242 8.72 -0.19 -33.19
CA VAL A 242 8.40 -1.63 -33.09
C VAL A 242 9.15 -2.36 -31.99
N THR A 243 9.86 -1.65 -31.13
CA THR A 243 10.73 -2.23 -30.11
C THR A 243 9.98 -3.07 -29.09
N LEU A 244 8.81 -2.59 -28.62
CA LEU A 244 8.00 -3.32 -27.63
C LEU A 244 7.52 -4.67 -28.16
N GLU A 245 7.04 -4.71 -29.41
CA GLU A 245 6.61 -5.94 -30.06
C GLU A 245 7.79 -6.92 -30.25
N THR A 246 8.94 -6.40 -30.69
CA THR A 246 10.15 -7.20 -30.88
C THR A 246 10.65 -7.78 -29.57
N ASP A 247 10.71 -6.99 -28.50
CA ASP A 247 11.15 -7.44 -27.18
C ASP A 247 10.17 -8.45 -26.57
N PHE A 248 8.85 -8.28 -26.81
CA PHE A 248 7.85 -9.25 -26.41
C PHE A 248 8.06 -10.61 -27.09
N LEU A 249 8.24 -10.62 -28.42
CA LEU A 249 8.43 -11.86 -29.17
C LEU A 249 9.76 -12.55 -28.83
N ALA A 250 10.81 -11.78 -28.61
CA ALA A 250 12.14 -12.27 -28.26
C ALA A 250 12.30 -12.56 -26.75
N LYS A 251 11.34 -12.17 -25.90
CA LYS A 251 11.44 -12.21 -24.43
C LYS A 251 12.70 -11.54 -23.90
N THR A 252 13.03 -10.39 -24.48
CA THR A 252 14.25 -9.66 -24.12
C THR A 252 14.06 -8.93 -22.79
N GLU A 253 15.03 -9.08 -21.89
CA GLU A 253 15.09 -8.34 -20.64
C GLU A 253 15.54 -6.89 -20.87
N ARG A 254 14.85 -5.95 -20.23
CA ARG A 254 15.14 -4.50 -20.35
C ARG A 254 15.10 -3.80 -19.01
N THR A 255 15.73 -2.63 -18.96
CA THR A 255 15.50 -1.67 -17.88
C THR A 255 14.39 -0.71 -18.26
N VAL A 256 13.58 -0.35 -17.27
CA VAL A 256 12.44 0.55 -17.45
C VAL A 256 12.49 1.63 -16.40
N GLY A 257 12.37 2.88 -16.86
CA GLY A 257 12.22 4.05 -15.99
C GLY A 257 10.82 4.63 -16.10
N TYR A 258 10.30 5.11 -14.99
CA TYR A 258 9.03 5.82 -14.97
C TYR A 258 9.06 6.97 -13.97
N SER A 259 8.90 8.20 -14.45
CA SER A 259 8.94 9.38 -13.60
C SER A 259 7.62 9.60 -12.86
N ILE A 260 7.69 9.68 -11.53
CA ILE A 260 6.54 9.95 -10.66
C ILE A 260 6.36 11.44 -10.48
N SER A 261 7.46 12.17 -10.27
CA SER A 261 7.44 13.60 -9.97
C SER A 261 8.76 14.24 -10.37
N THR A 262 8.71 15.46 -10.86
CA THR A 262 9.88 16.25 -11.21
C THR A 262 10.35 17.15 -10.07
N SER A 263 9.51 17.37 -9.04
CA SER A 263 9.89 18.21 -7.90
C SER A 263 9.14 17.73 -6.62
N PRO A 264 9.82 17.02 -5.71
CA PRO A 264 11.14 16.44 -5.83
C PRO A 264 11.20 15.37 -6.92
N ASN A 265 12.36 15.20 -7.56
CA ASN A 265 12.55 14.15 -8.56
C ASN A 265 12.35 12.78 -7.90
N LYS A 266 11.39 12.02 -8.40
CA LYS A 266 11.05 10.67 -7.93
C LYS A 266 10.73 9.80 -9.12
N ASP A 267 11.47 8.70 -9.23
CA ASP A 267 11.37 7.80 -10.37
C ASP A 267 11.26 6.35 -9.90
N PHE A 268 10.42 5.58 -10.60
CA PHE A 268 10.51 4.12 -10.57
C PHE A 268 11.63 3.67 -11.50
N ALA A 269 12.55 2.89 -10.99
CA ALA A 269 13.55 2.17 -11.77
C ALA A 269 13.28 0.68 -11.68
N PHE A 270 12.83 0.07 -12.77
CA PHE A 270 12.59 -1.36 -12.89
C PHE A 270 13.76 -2.00 -13.64
N VAL A 271 14.22 -3.14 -13.16
CA VAL A 271 15.35 -3.88 -13.73
C VAL A 271 14.91 -5.29 -14.09
N ASP A 272 15.52 -5.86 -15.13
CA ASP A 272 15.21 -7.19 -15.66
C ASP A 272 13.72 -7.36 -16.01
N CYS A 273 13.21 -6.39 -16.78
CA CYS A 273 11.81 -6.34 -17.18
C CYS A 273 11.59 -7.20 -18.43
N VAL A 274 10.62 -8.10 -18.34
CA VAL A 274 10.16 -8.93 -19.47
C VAL A 274 8.70 -8.64 -19.74
N ILE A 275 8.35 -8.33 -20.99
CA ILE A 275 6.96 -8.15 -21.40
C ILE A 275 6.26 -9.51 -21.36
N THR A 276 5.21 -9.61 -20.56
CA THR A 276 4.40 -10.84 -20.39
C THR A 276 3.13 -10.83 -21.24
N SER A 277 2.64 -9.65 -21.60
CA SER A 277 1.51 -9.47 -22.49
C SER A 277 1.71 -8.22 -23.34
N TYR A 278 1.35 -8.31 -24.62
CA TYR A 278 1.42 -7.23 -25.57
C TYR A 278 0.16 -7.19 -26.42
N SER A 279 -0.40 -6.01 -26.61
CA SER A 279 -1.48 -5.79 -27.56
C SER A 279 -1.29 -4.48 -28.29
N ARG A 280 -1.70 -4.46 -29.56
CA ARG A 280 -1.67 -3.27 -30.39
C ARG A 280 -3.05 -3.00 -30.96
N GLN A 281 -3.59 -1.84 -30.66
CA GLN A 281 -4.89 -1.41 -31.19
C GLN A 281 -4.68 -0.42 -32.33
N LYS A 282 -5.37 -0.69 -33.45
CA LYS A 282 -5.48 0.21 -34.59
C LYS A 282 -6.90 0.74 -34.58
N THR A 283 -7.10 2.01 -34.30
CA THR A 283 -8.41 2.63 -34.48
C THR A 283 -8.61 3.02 -35.94
N ALA A 284 -9.83 2.84 -36.46
CA ALA A 284 -10.17 3.17 -37.84
C ALA A 284 -10.14 4.68 -38.12
N SER A 285 -10.24 5.52 -37.08
CA SER A 285 -10.07 6.97 -37.20
C SER A 285 -8.60 7.32 -36.95
N ASN A 286 -7.98 7.97 -37.92
CA ASN A 286 -6.58 8.44 -37.83
C ASN A 286 -6.35 9.52 -36.75
N ALA A 287 -7.39 9.92 -36.01
CA ALA A 287 -7.31 11.00 -35.03
C ALA A 287 -6.55 10.61 -33.75
N ASP A 288 -6.60 9.32 -33.34
CA ASP A 288 -6.05 8.88 -32.06
C ASP A 288 -4.73 8.08 -32.14
N GLY A 289 -4.20 7.89 -33.37
CA GLY A 289 -2.96 7.13 -33.57
C GLY A 289 -3.07 5.65 -33.22
N PHE A 290 -1.94 4.95 -33.24
CA PHE A 290 -1.86 3.57 -32.78
C PHE A 290 -1.50 3.52 -31.31
N ARG A 291 -2.21 2.70 -30.53
CA ARG A 291 -1.92 2.45 -29.13
C ARG A 291 -1.37 1.07 -28.91
N GLU A 292 -0.45 0.96 -28.00
CA GLU A 292 0.12 -0.28 -27.50
C GLU A 292 -0.16 -0.38 -25.99
N SER A 293 -0.60 -1.57 -25.56
CA SER A 293 -0.71 -1.92 -24.15
C SER A 293 0.26 -3.04 -23.85
N ILE A 294 1.07 -2.83 -22.85
CA ILE A 294 1.99 -3.86 -22.36
C ILE A 294 1.70 -4.16 -20.89
N THR A 295 1.89 -5.43 -20.53
CA THR A 295 2.09 -5.84 -19.15
C THR A 295 3.46 -6.47 -19.07
N ALA A 296 4.26 -6.09 -18.08
CA ALA A 296 5.59 -6.59 -17.89
C ALA A 296 5.82 -6.98 -16.44
N ARG A 297 6.73 -7.93 -16.24
CA ARG A 297 7.24 -8.32 -14.93
C ARG A 297 8.65 -7.83 -14.79
N ALA A 298 8.97 -7.24 -13.65
CA ALA A 298 10.31 -6.81 -13.28
C ALA A 298 10.96 -7.79 -12.29
N GLY A 299 12.24 -8.02 -12.44
CA GLY A 299 13.06 -8.75 -11.47
C GLY A 299 13.24 -7.95 -10.18
N SER A 300 13.41 -6.62 -10.32
CA SER A 300 13.46 -5.71 -9.17
C SER A 300 12.93 -4.31 -9.52
N VAL A 301 12.62 -3.55 -8.48
CA VAL A 301 12.21 -2.14 -8.59
C VAL A 301 12.77 -1.35 -7.42
N THR A 302 13.16 -0.12 -7.68
CA THR A 302 13.51 0.88 -6.67
C THR A 302 12.76 2.19 -6.98
N ILE A 303 12.50 2.97 -5.92
CA ILE A 303 12.01 4.35 -6.05
C ILE A 303 13.16 5.25 -5.57
N THR A 304 13.64 6.08 -6.46
CA THR A 304 14.78 6.97 -6.20
C THR A 304 14.33 8.41 -6.00
#